data_a3587a464d3916ec8edce93c5235f705
#
_entry.id   a3587a464d3916ec8edce93c5235f705
#
_cell.length_a   1.000
_cell.length_b   1.000
_cell.length_c   1.000
_cell.angle_alpha   90.00
_cell.angle_beta   90.00
_cell.angle_gamma   90.00
#
_symmetry.space_group_name_H-M   'P 1'
#
loop_
_entity.id
_entity.type
_entity.pdbx_description
1 polymer ?
#
loop_
_entity_poly.entity_id
_entity_poly.type
_entity_poly.pdbx_seq_one_letter_code
_entity_poly.pdbx_strand_id
1 'polypeptide(L)'
;MDRVTIIGNAYNQFAVEKYAALNPDLLITNMYEPGALWFVPEQSKDKITKLAEQVAITSARVPLVKIIERYAELAQSLGADLKAKKVTDAKARFEKAAAELRKAAKSNPVRVLACSGSADLFYASNPGINSDIMYYKSLGVDIIVPDNLDKGGYFENLSWENADKYPADVLMLDNRTSALQPKDLAAKPAWNKLPAVKAGQVTGWSSEPRFSYAGAAPLMEELTKAIQNAKKVA
;
A
#
# COMPACT_ATOMS: atom_id res chain seq x y z
N MET A 1 24.68 4.32 -4.18
CA MET A 1 23.55 4.76 -5.06
C MET A 1 24.01 5.41 -6.36
N ASP A 2 25.28 5.37 -6.65
CA ASP A 2 25.90 6.10 -7.77
C ASP A 2 25.61 5.53 -9.18
N ARG A 3 24.74 4.52 -9.27
CA ARG A 3 24.33 3.87 -10.54
C ARG A 3 22.87 4.07 -10.91
N VAL A 4 22.14 4.94 -10.18
CA VAL A 4 20.70 5.17 -10.41
C VAL A 4 20.50 6.56 -10.99
N THR A 5 19.90 6.63 -12.17
CA THR A 5 19.44 7.88 -12.76
C THR A 5 17.94 8.05 -12.47
N ILE A 6 17.58 9.14 -11.80
CA ILE A 6 16.19 9.45 -11.51
C ILE A 6 15.56 10.08 -12.76
N ILE A 7 14.49 9.43 -13.26
CA ILE A 7 13.74 9.86 -14.43
C ILE A 7 12.36 10.48 -14.09
N GLY A 8 12.00 10.48 -12.80
CA GLY A 8 10.81 11.13 -12.27
C GLY A 8 10.65 10.83 -10.78
N ASN A 9 10.02 11.75 -10.05
CA ASN A 9 9.81 11.66 -8.60
C ASN A 9 8.35 11.71 -8.18
N ALA A 10 7.43 11.93 -9.12
CA ALA A 10 6.01 12.01 -8.86
C ALA A 10 5.20 11.40 -10.00
N TYR A 11 3.96 11.07 -9.71
CA TYR A 11 3.01 10.55 -10.70
C TYR A 11 2.89 11.56 -11.87
N ASN A 12 2.84 11.07 -13.09
CA ASN A 12 2.88 11.84 -14.35
C ASN A 12 4.17 12.64 -14.62
N GLN A 13 5.22 12.48 -13.81
CA GLN A 13 6.53 13.08 -14.04
C GLN A 13 7.51 12.02 -14.55
N PHE A 14 7.47 11.74 -15.85
CA PHE A 14 8.38 10.81 -16.50
C PHE A 14 9.24 11.55 -17.52
N ALA A 15 10.55 11.65 -17.30
CA ALA A 15 11.47 12.32 -18.20
C ALA A 15 11.84 11.40 -19.38
N VAL A 16 11.03 11.45 -20.45
CA VAL A 16 11.15 10.54 -21.61
C VAL A 16 12.51 10.63 -22.27
N GLU A 17 13.07 11.84 -22.43
CA GLU A 17 14.39 12.05 -23.04
C GLU A 17 15.52 11.45 -22.19
N LYS A 18 15.45 11.59 -20.86
CA LYS A 18 16.41 10.95 -19.95
C LYS A 18 16.29 9.42 -20.01
N TYR A 19 15.07 8.90 -20.07
CA TYR A 19 14.84 7.47 -20.20
C TYR A 19 15.42 6.94 -21.51
N ALA A 20 15.15 7.61 -22.64
CA ALA A 20 15.73 7.25 -23.93
C ALA A 20 17.27 7.27 -23.93
N ALA A 21 17.88 8.28 -23.27
CA ALA A 21 19.34 8.41 -23.16
C ALA A 21 19.98 7.28 -22.34
N LEU A 22 19.24 6.59 -21.48
CA LEU A 22 19.71 5.42 -20.74
C LEU A 22 19.80 4.17 -21.62
N ASN A 23 19.21 4.16 -22.82
CA ASN A 23 19.11 3.01 -23.71
C ASN A 23 18.69 1.74 -22.95
N PRO A 24 17.49 1.74 -22.32
CA PRO A 24 17.08 0.65 -21.44
C PRO A 24 16.79 -0.64 -22.20
N ASP A 25 17.18 -1.78 -21.61
CA ASP A 25 16.85 -3.11 -22.13
C ASP A 25 15.46 -3.57 -21.70
N LEU A 26 14.99 -3.09 -20.54
CA LEU A 26 13.74 -3.55 -19.92
C LEU A 26 13.08 -2.43 -19.10
N LEU A 27 11.77 -2.26 -19.30
CA LEU A 27 10.90 -1.46 -18.43
C LEU A 27 10.17 -2.39 -17.46
N ILE A 28 10.44 -2.21 -16.17
CA ILE A 28 9.74 -2.94 -15.11
C ILE A 28 8.81 -1.98 -14.38
N THR A 29 7.53 -2.32 -14.32
CA THR A 29 6.51 -1.53 -13.59
C THR A 29 5.46 -2.46 -12.97
N ASN A 30 4.56 -1.89 -12.20
CA ASN A 30 3.36 -2.57 -11.71
C ASN A 30 2.10 -1.97 -12.35
N MET A 31 0.98 -2.69 -12.22
CA MET A 31 -0.34 -2.27 -12.68
C MET A 31 -1.33 -2.40 -11.52
N TYR A 32 -2.00 -1.29 -11.18
CA TYR A 32 -3.17 -1.33 -10.31
C TYR A 32 -4.46 -1.51 -11.10
N GLU A 33 -4.50 -0.98 -12.33
CA GLU A 33 -5.59 -1.22 -13.29
C GLU A 33 -5.06 -1.92 -14.54
N PRO A 34 -5.86 -2.80 -15.16
CA PRO A 34 -5.46 -3.52 -16.36
C PRO A 34 -4.97 -2.58 -17.46
N GLY A 35 -3.76 -2.80 -17.95
CA GLY A 35 -3.15 -2.00 -19.01
C GLY A 35 -2.62 -0.62 -18.60
N ALA A 36 -2.84 -0.18 -17.37
CA ALA A 36 -2.28 1.06 -16.83
C ALA A 36 -0.91 0.80 -16.22
N LEU A 37 0.14 1.11 -16.95
CA LEU A 37 1.53 1.00 -16.46
C LEU A 37 1.78 2.09 -15.42
N TRP A 38 2.06 1.69 -14.16
CA TRP A 38 2.16 2.64 -13.07
C TRP A 38 3.36 3.57 -13.24
N PHE A 39 3.17 4.86 -13.02
CA PHE A 39 4.12 5.94 -13.27
C PHE A 39 4.52 6.15 -14.75
N VAL A 40 3.90 5.46 -15.70
CA VAL A 40 4.04 5.73 -17.14
C VAL A 40 2.88 6.60 -17.59
N PRO A 41 3.11 7.89 -17.98
CA PRO A 41 2.02 8.77 -18.40
C PRO A 41 1.36 8.28 -19.69
N GLU A 42 0.04 8.23 -19.72
CA GLU A 42 -0.71 7.70 -20.87
C GLU A 42 -0.37 8.43 -22.18
N GLN A 43 -0.21 9.78 -22.13
CA GLN A 43 0.15 10.59 -23.29
C GLN A 43 1.54 10.28 -23.87
N SER A 44 2.43 9.64 -23.09
CA SER A 44 3.78 9.30 -23.51
C SER A 44 4.01 7.77 -23.58
N LYS A 45 3.00 6.98 -23.26
CA LYS A 45 3.09 5.53 -23.15
C LYS A 45 3.68 4.88 -24.39
N ASP A 46 3.16 5.20 -25.57
CA ASP A 46 3.64 4.64 -26.85
C ASP A 46 5.11 4.97 -27.14
N LYS A 47 5.57 6.15 -26.73
CA LYS A 47 6.99 6.53 -26.88
C LYS A 47 7.87 5.75 -25.93
N ILE A 48 7.44 5.61 -24.66
CA ILE A 48 8.19 4.93 -23.60
C ILE A 48 8.28 3.44 -23.89
N THR A 49 7.16 2.83 -24.29
CA THR A 49 7.08 1.37 -24.51
C THR A 49 7.76 0.90 -25.80
N LYS A 50 8.04 1.81 -26.73
CA LYS A 50 8.87 1.51 -27.91
C LYS A 50 10.37 1.49 -27.63
N LEU A 51 10.81 1.99 -26.50
CA LEU A 51 12.23 2.10 -26.16
C LEU A 51 12.80 0.83 -25.50
N ALA A 52 11.94 0.01 -24.89
CA ALA A 52 12.34 -1.22 -24.22
C ALA A 52 11.19 -2.22 -24.13
N GLU A 53 11.53 -3.51 -24.03
CA GLU A 53 10.56 -4.56 -23.65
C GLU A 53 9.98 -4.27 -22.25
N GLN A 54 8.78 -4.78 -21.98
CA GLN A 54 8.06 -4.42 -20.76
C GLN A 54 7.66 -5.65 -19.95
N VAL A 55 7.86 -5.54 -18.64
CA VAL A 55 7.28 -6.43 -17.65
C VAL A 55 6.45 -5.61 -16.67
N ALA A 56 5.13 -5.82 -16.67
CA ALA A 56 4.21 -5.18 -15.76
C ALA A 56 3.53 -6.21 -14.85
N ILE A 57 3.66 -6.05 -13.54
CA ILE A 57 3.11 -6.98 -12.55
C ILE A 57 1.83 -6.42 -11.97
N THR A 58 0.72 -7.16 -12.08
CA THR A 58 -0.56 -6.80 -11.47
C THR A 58 -0.44 -6.73 -9.96
N SER A 59 -0.79 -5.59 -9.37
CA SER A 59 -0.56 -5.27 -7.95
C SER A 59 -1.83 -4.93 -7.18
N ALA A 60 -3.00 -4.92 -7.83
CA ALA A 60 -4.30 -4.80 -7.19
C ALA A 60 -5.13 -6.06 -7.41
N ARG A 61 -6.08 -6.33 -6.52
CA ARG A 61 -6.99 -7.50 -6.57
C ARG A 61 -6.27 -8.85 -6.53
N VAL A 62 -5.02 -8.85 -6.11
CA VAL A 62 -4.16 -10.03 -6.01
C VAL A 62 -3.54 -10.04 -4.60
N PRO A 63 -3.52 -11.17 -3.88
CA PRO A 63 -2.89 -11.25 -2.56
C PRO A 63 -1.41 -10.86 -2.59
N LEU A 64 -0.97 -10.10 -1.59
CA LEU A 64 0.40 -9.56 -1.47
C LEU A 64 1.49 -10.60 -1.71
N VAL A 65 1.32 -11.81 -1.15
CA VAL A 65 2.31 -12.90 -1.29
C VAL A 65 2.51 -13.26 -2.76
N LYS A 66 1.43 -13.31 -3.55
CA LYS A 66 1.52 -13.63 -4.99
C LYS A 66 2.28 -12.56 -5.78
N ILE A 67 2.10 -11.30 -5.42
CA ILE A 67 2.85 -10.20 -6.06
C ILE A 67 4.34 -10.31 -5.71
N ILE A 68 4.66 -10.55 -4.44
CA ILE A 68 6.05 -10.74 -4.00
C ILE A 68 6.70 -11.95 -4.72
N GLU A 69 5.98 -13.07 -4.86
CA GLU A 69 6.45 -14.25 -5.60
C GLU A 69 6.76 -13.90 -7.08
N ARG A 70 5.89 -13.15 -7.76
CA ARG A 70 6.11 -12.72 -9.14
C ARG A 70 7.33 -11.81 -9.30
N TYR A 71 7.54 -10.87 -8.36
CA TYR A 71 8.76 -10.06 -8.34
C TYR A 71 10.01 -10.90 -8.04
N ALA A 72 9.92 -11.92 -7.19
CA ALA A 72 11.02 -12.82 -6.93
C ALA A 72 11.36 -13.67 -8.17
N GLU A 73 10.38 -14.20 -8.89
CA GLU A 73 10.55 -14.91 -10.16
C GLU A 73 11.23 -14.02 -11.22
N LEU A 74 10.78 -12.77 -11.35
CA LEU A 74 11.39 -11.80 -12.25
C LEU A 74 12.86 -11.54 -11.85
N ALA A 75 13.12 -11.29 -10.57
CA ALA A 75 14.48 -11.08 -10.09
C ALA A 75 15.40 -12.31 -10.38
N GLN A 76 14.86 -13.51 -10.19
CA GLN A 76 15.59 -14.75 -10.50
C GLN A 76 15.88 -14.89 -12.00
N SER A 77 14.92 -14.55 -12.88
CA SER A 77 15.12 -14.57 -14.34
C SER A 77 16.19 -13.59 -14.80
N LEU A 78 16.40 -12.52 -14.01
CA LEU A 78 17.46 -11.51 -14.21
C LEU A 78 18.77 -11.86 -13.48
N GLY A 79 18.90 -13.09 -12.99
CA GLY A 79 20.15 -13.59 -12.39
C GLY A 79 20.28 -13.41 -10.87
N ALA A 80 19.21 -13.00 -10.16
CA ALA A 80 19.28 -12.92 -8.71
C ALA A 80 19.28 -14.32 -8.05
N ASP A 81 20.13 -14.51 -7.06
CA ASP A 81 20.15 -15.70 -6.22
C ASP A 81 19.12 -15.58 -5.09
N LEU A 82 17.99 -16.27 -5.25
CA LEU A 82 16.93 -16.31 -4.22
C LEU A 82 17.33 -17.10 -2.97
N LYS A 83 18.42 -17.87 -3.00
CA LYS A 83 18.96 -18.60 -1.85
C LYS A 83 19.97 -17.78 -1.05
N ALA A 84 20.35 -16.59 -1.57
CA ALA A 84 21.26 -15.71 -0.86
C ALA A 84 20.72 -15.37 0.54
N LYS A 85 21.61 -15.35 1.53
CA LYS A 85 21.26 -15.15 2.95
C LYS A 85 20.34 -13.96 3.18
N LYS A 86 20.59 -12.82 2.50
CA LYS A 86 19.74 -11.62 2.61
C LYS A 86 18.29 -11.85 2.18
N VAL A 87 18.05 -12.74 1.21
CA VAL A 87 16.70 -13.06 0.70
C VAL A 87 15.99 -14.01 1.66
N THR A 88 16.69 -15.06 2.08
CA THR A 88 16.13 -16.05 3.04
C THR A 88 15.86 -15.43 4.41
N ASP A 89 16.72 -14.55 4.90
CA ASP A 89 16.50 -13.81 6.15
C ASP A 89 15.27 -12.86 6.03
N ALA A 90 15.14 -12.17 4.89
CA ALA A 90 13.99 -11.29 4.65
C ALA A 90 12.67 -12.10 4.59
N LYS A 91 12.68 -13.26 3.96
CA LYS A 91 11.52 -14.16 3.91
C LYS A 91 11.16 -14.67 5.31
N ALA A 92 12.14 -15.12 6.09
CA ALA A 92 11.92 -15.58 7.47
C ALA A 92 11.34 -14.47 8.35
N ARG A 93 11.85 -13.20 8.21
CA ARG A 93 11.29 -12.03 8.90
C ARG A 93 9.84 -11.78 8.51
N PHE A 94 9.51 -11.87 7.22
CA PHE A 94 8.15 -11.68 6.71
C PHE A 94 7.21 -12.74 7.28
N GLU A 95 7.60 -14.02 7.28
CA GLU A 95 6.81 -15.12 7.82
C GLU A 95 6.58 -14.96 9.33
N LYS A 96 7.62 -14.54 10.06
CA LYS A 96 7.52 -14.22 11.49
C LYS A 96 6.55 -13.04 11.72
N ALA A 97 6.68 -11.96 10.97
CA ALA A 97 5.80 -10.80 11.09
C ALA A 97 4.33 -11.17 10.82
N ALA A 98 4.07 -12.01 9.82
CA ALA A 98 2.72 -12.52 9.54
C ALA A 98 2.16 -13.38 10.69
N ALA A 99 2.99 -14.24 11.30
CA ALA A 99 2.60 -15.05 12.45
C ALA A 99 2.26 -14.17 13.68
N GLU A 100 3.08 -13.14 13.95
CA GLU A 100 2.85 -12.21 15.06
C GLU A 100 1.60 -11.35 14.82
N LEU A 101 1.35 -10.89 13.59
CA LEU A 101 0.14 -10.16 13.24
C LEU A 101 -1.12 -11.03 13.46
N ARG A 102 -1.09 -12.28 13.01
CA ARG A 102 -2.18 -13.24 13.26
C ARG A 102 -2.44 -13.46 14.76
N LYS A 103 -1.37 -13.57 15.54
CA LYS A 103 -1.46 -13.71 17.00
C LYS A 103 -2.06 -12.46 17.64
N ALA A 104 -1.61 -11.27 17.24
CA ALA A 104 -2.13 -10.00 17.76
C ALA A 104 -3.62 -9.83 17.43
N ALA A 105 -4.03 -10.07 16.19
CA ALA A 105 -5.44 -10.00 15.75
C ALA A 105 -6.34 -10.95 16.57
N LYS A 106 -5.86 -12.17 16.84
CA LYS A 106 -6.60 -13.13 17.67
C LYS A 106 -6.68 -12.71 19.13
N SER A 107 -5.60 -12.16 19.70
CA SER A 107 -5.52 -11.81 21.12
C SER A 107 -6.23 -10.50 21.46
N ASN A 108 -6.27 -9.57 20.51
CA ASN A 108 -6.92 -8.28 20.65
C ASN A 108 -7.76 -7.96 19.40
N PRO A 109 -9.00 -8.47 19.29
CA PRO A 109 -9.85 -8.31 18.11
C PRO A 109 -10.45 -6.91 18.06
N VAL A 110 -9.64 -5.94 17.65
CA VAL A 110 -10.02 -4.55 17.40
C VAL A 110 -10.38 -4.36 15.93
N ARG A 111 -11.32 -3.46 15.65
CA ARG A 111 -11.74 -3.11 14.28
C ARG A 111 -10.77 -2.11 13.67
N VAL A 112 -10.29 -2.41 12.47
CA VAL A 112 -9.29 -1.61 11.74
C VAL A 112 -9.90 -1.05 10.48
N LEU A 113 -9.79 0.26 10.26
CA LEU A 113 -10.16 0.92 9.01
C LEU A 113 -8.91 1.47 8.33
N ALA A 114 -8.65 1.02 7.10
CA ALA A 114 -7.69 1.69 6.23
C ALA A 114 -8.36 2.89 5.58
N CYS A 115 -7.74 4.06 5.66
CA CYS A 115 -8.35 5.30 5.23
C CYS A 115 -7.34 6.28 4.63
N SER A 116 -7.86 7.23 3.88
CA SER A 116 -7.13 8.36 3.34
C SER A 116 -7.98 9.63 3.44
N GLY A 117 -7.39 10.79 3.21
CA GLY A 117 -8.11 12.06 3.23
C GLY A 117 -7.60 13.05 2.21
N SER A 118 -8.52 13.86 1.66
CA SER A 118 -8.25 15.04 0.86
C SER A 118 -8.84 16.28 1.52
N ALA A 119 -8.71 17.43 0.86
CA ALA A 119 -9.33 18.66 1.35
C ALA A 119 -10.84 18.50 1.60
N ASP A 120 -11.54 17.79 0.72
CA ASP A 120 -13.00 17.73 0.68
C ASP A 120 -13.58 16.39 1.16
N LEU A 121 -12.82 15.30 1.07
CA LEU A 121 -13.33 13.94 1.29
C LEU A 121 -12.46 13.14 2.27
N PHE A 122 -13.14 12.26 3.01
CA PHE A 122 -12.56 11.14 3.73
C PHE A 122 -12.81 9.87 2.91
N TYR A 123 -11.80 9.03 2.77
CA TYR A 123 -11.86 7.82 1.97
C TYR A 123 -11.73 6.59 2.86
N ALA A 124 -12.75 5.75 2.90
CA ALA A 124 -12.69 4.43 3.52
C ALA A 124 -12.25 3.40 2.47
N SER A 125 -11.10 2.75 2.70
CA SER A 125 -10.48 1.86 1.70
C SER A 125 -11.11 0.49 1.65
N ASN A 126 -11.30 -0.03 0.42
CA ASN A 126 -11.79 -1.38 0.20
C ASN A 126 -10.66 -2.41 0.38
N PRO A 127 -10.78 -3.33 1.36
CA PRO A 127 -9.81 -4.40 1.54
C PRO A 127 -9.81 -5.45 0.41
N GLY A 128 -10.79 -5.43 -0.49
CA GLY A 128 -10.86 -6.36 -1.61
C GLY A 128 -9.96 -6.01 -2.79
N ILE A 129 -9.34 -4.82 -2.79
CA ILE A 129 -8.45 -4.36 -3.88
C ILE A 129 -6.99 -4.24 -3.45
N ASN A 130 -6.75 -3.66 -2.28
CA ASN A 130 -5.40 -3.43 -1.80
C ASN A 130 -4.76 -4.73 -1.31
N SER A 131 -3.70 -5.15 -1.96
CA SER A 131 -3.06 -6.46 -1.79
C SER A 131 -2.57 -6.74 -0.37
N ASP A 132 -2.06 -5.72 0.30
CA ASP A 132 -1.58 -5.77 1.68
C ASP A 132 -2.75 -5.91 2.65
N ILE A 133 -3.81 -5.10 2.51
CA ILE A 133 -5.00 -5.18 3.37
C ILE A 133 -5.72 -6.52 3.16
N MET A 134 -5.81 -7.02 1.91
CA MET A 134 -6.31 -8.37 1.62
C MET A 134 -5.52 -9.42 2.42
N TYR A 135 -4.20 -9.28 2.46
CA TYR A 135 -3.34 -10.20 3.19
C TYR A 135 -3.55 -10.08 4.70
N TYR A 136 -3.60 -8.87 5.26
CA TYR A 136 -3.86 -8.66 6.70
C TYR A 136 -5.21 -9.22 7.13
N LYS A 137 -6.25 -9.03 6.30
CA LYS A 137 -7.56 -9.65 6.52
C LYS A 137 -7.48 -11.19 6.54
N SER A 138 -6.70 -11.79 5.64
CA SER A 138 -6.47 -13.25 5.60
C SER A 138 -5.71 -13.77 6.83
N LEU A 139 -4.97 -12.91 7.51
CA LEU A 139 -4.29 -13.21 8.77
C LEU A 139 -5.21 -13.06 9.99
N GLY A 140 -6.48 -12.65 9.79
CA GLY A 140 -7.48 -12.54 10.84
C GLY A 140 -7.63 -11.14 11.44
N VAL A 141 -7.01 -10.11 10.84
CA VAL A 141 -7.28 -8.71 11.24
C VAL A 141 -8.72 -8.37 10.86
N ASP A 142 -9.49 -7.82 11.80
CA ASP A 142 -10.86 -7.37 11.57
C ASP A 142 -10.87 -6.04 10.80
N ILE A 143 -10.72 -6.15 9.48
CA ILE A 143 -10.71 -5.01 8.57
C ILE A 143 -12.15 -4.64 8.18
N ILE A 144 -12.53 -3.39 8.40
CA ILE A 144 -13.81 -2.83 8.00
C ILE A 144 -13.90 -2.82 6.48
N VAL A 145 -15.06 -3.23 5.96
CA VAL A 145 -15.38 -3.23 4.53
C VAL A 145 -16.42 -2.15 4.27
N PRO A 146 -16.10 -1.13 3.45
CA PRO A 146 -17.07 -0.10 3.09
C PRO A 146 -18.24 -0.64 2.25
N ASP A 147 -19.43 -0.02 2.39
CA ASP A 147 -20.66 -0.48 1.75
C ASP A 147 -20.83 0.04 0.31
N ASN A 148 -20.46 1.31 0.07
CA ASN A 148 -20.73 2.02 -1.18
C ASN A 148 -19.44 2.46 -1.86
N LEU A 149 -18.90 1.58 -2.69
CA LEU A 149 -17.62 1.82 -3.35
C LEU A 149 -17.75 2.77 -4.54
N ASP A 150 -16.69 3.51 -4.80
CA ASP A 150 -16.53 4.30 -6.02
C ASP A 150 -16.49 3.40 -7.27
N LYS A 151 -16.52 4.01 -8.46
CA LYS A 151 -16.50 3.27 -9.74
C LYS A 151 -15.28 2.36 -9.89
N GLY A 152 -14.13 2.74 -9.33
CA GLY A 152 -12.89 1.93 -9.35
C GLY A 152 -12.91 0.81 -8.31
N GLY A 153 -13.81 0.90 -7.33
CA GLY A 153 -13.93 -0.05 -6.24
C GLY A 153 -12.85 0.11 -5.16
N TYR A 154 -12.06 1.19 -5.18
CA TYR A 154 -10.96 1.40 -4.24
C TYR A 154 -11.42 1.94 -2.89
N PHE A 155 -12.40 2.85 -2.91
CA PHE A 155 -12.81 3.59 -1.72
C PHE A 155 -14.32 3.77 -1.69
N GLU A 156 -14.86 3.95 -0.50
CA GLU A 156 -16.06 4.72 -0.32
C GLU A 156 -15.67 6.18 -0.03
N ASN A 157 -16.22 7.09 -0.84
CA ASN A 157 -15.99 8.51 -0.73
C ASN A 157 -17.01 9.11 0.23
N LEU A 158 -16.57 9.57 1.38
CA LEU A 158 -17.40 10.20 2.42
C LEU A 158 -17.11 11.69 2.50
N SER A 159 -18.15 12.50 2.72
CA SER A 159 -17.92 13.86 3.19
C SER A 159 -17.28 13.81 4.58
N TRP A 160 -16.57 14.88 4.98
CA TRP A 160 -15.97 14.93 6.32
C TRP A 160 -17.00 14.83 7.45
N GLU A 161 -18.24 15.29 7.22
CA GLU A 161 -19.34 15.17 8.19
C GLU A 161 -19.72 13.71 8.47
N ASN A 162 -19.47 12.81 7.51
CA ASN A 162 -19.75 11.38 7.58
C ASN A 162 -18.49 10.53 7.82
N ALA A 163 -17.37 11.12 8.21
CA ALA A 163 -16.12 10.39 8.45
C ALA A 163 -16.24 9.33 9.56
N ASP A 164 -17.23 9.43 10.43
CA ASP A 164 -17.55 8.51 11.52
C ASP A 164 -18.51 7.37 11.14
N LYS A 165 -18.90 7.26 9.84
CA LYS A 165 -19.79 6.19 9.35
C LYS A 165 -19.29 4.80 9.74
N TYR A 166 -17.98 4.60 9.75
CA TYR A 166 -17.36 3.33 10.09
C TYR A 166 -16.58 3.45 11.40
N PRO A 167 -17.22 3.17 12.55
CA PRO A 167 -16.53 3.23 13.82
C PRO A 167 -15.41 2.18 13.87
N ALA A 168 -14.19 2.64 14.08
CA ALA A 168 -12.97 1.85 14.10
C ALA A 168 -12.19 2.09 15.39
N ASP A 169 -11.56 1.04 15.91
CA ASP A 169 -10.66 1.12 17.05
C ASP A 169 -9.26 1.61 16.60
N VAL A 170 -8.84 1.23 15.41
CA VAL A 170 -7.54 1.62 14.83
C VAL A 170 -7.75 2.17 13.42
N LEU A 171 -7.13 3.30 13.11
CA LEU A 171 -7.05 3.84 11.76
C LEU A 171 -5.68 3.56 11.16
N MET A 172 -5.64 2.94 9.98
CA MET A 172 -4.48 2.86 9.11
C MET A 172 -4.57 4.02 8.11
N LEU A 173 -3.80 5.08 8.34
CA LEU A 173 -3.85 6.31 7.53
C LEU A 173 -2.85 6.25 6.39
N ASP A 174 -3.32 6.49 5.16
CA ASP A 174 -2.49 6.59 3.96
C ASP A 174 -1.37 7.63 4.14
N ASN A 175 -0.13 7.18 4.03
CA ASN A 175 1.06 7.99 4.25
C ASN A 175 1.67 8.55 2.96
N ARG A 176 0.99 8.43 1.80
CA ARG A 176 1.43 9.06 0.56
C ARG A 176 1.38 10.58 0.67
N THR A 177 2.32 11.24 0.01
CA THR A 177 2.41 12.71 0.00
C THR A 177 1.22 13.42 -0.68
N SER A 178 0.43 12.68 -1.46
CA SER A 178 -0.81 13.17 -2.09
C SER A 178 -2.02 13.14 -1.15
N ALA A 179 -1.94 12.43 -0.03
CA ALA A 179 -2.99 12.37 0.98
C ALA A 179 -2.71 13.35 2.12
N LEU A 180 -3.77 13.84 2.79
CA LEU A 180 -3.61 14.64 3.99
C LEU A 180 -2.91 13.83 5.09
N GLN A 181 -1.87 14.42 5.66
CA GLN A 181 -1.09 13.81 6.73
C GLN A 181 -1.62 14.23 8.11
N PRO A 182 -1.22 13.57 9.22
CA PRO A 182 -1.71 13.89 10.56
C PRO A 182 -1.66 15.38 10.91
N LYS A 183 -0.64 16.10 10.45
CA LYS A 183 -0.51 17.56 10.65
C LYS A 183 -1.65 18.35 9.99
N ASP A 184 -2.02 17.96 8.78
CA ASP A 184 -3.09 18.63 8.02
C ASP A 184 -4.46 18.24 8.57
N LEU A 185 -4.62 16.98 8.93
CA LEU A 185 -5.83 16.41 9.50
C LEU A 185 -6.16 17.00 10.90
N ALA A 186 -5.16 17.44 11.66
CA ALA A 186 -5.37 18.09 12.95
C ALA A 186 -6.26 19.35 12.85
N ALA A 187 -6.31 20.00 11.70
CA ALA A 187 -7.20 21.13 11.42
C ALA A 187 -8.65 20.72 11.08
N LYS A 188 -8.96 19.42 10.91
CA LYS A 188 -10.29 18.91 10.57
C LYS A 188 -11.08 18.56 11.85
N PRO A 189 -12.16 19.29 12.20
CA PRO A 189 -12.95 18.98 13.40
C PRO A 189 -13.56 17.59 13.39
N ALA A 190 -13.99 17.08 12.23
CA ALA A 190 -14.56 15.74 12.08
C ALA A 190 -13.52 14.64 12.37
N TRP A 191 -12.29 14.79 11.85
CA TRP A 191 -11.18 13.89 12.16
C TRP A 191 -10.91 13.80 13.66
N ASN A 192 -10.81 14.95 14.33
CA ASN A 192 -10.54 15.03 15.75
C ASN A 192 -11.65 14.43 16.64
N LYS A 193 -12.85 14.24 16.10
CA LYS A 193 -13.97 13.60 16.81
C LYS A 193 -13.93 12.07 16.74
N LEU A 194 -13.19 11.48 15.78
CA LEU A 194 -13.13 10.03 15.61
C LEU A 194 -12.58 9.35 16.88
N PRO A 195 -13.22 8.27 17.37
CA PRO A 195 -12.80 7.59 18.60
C PRO A 195 -11.34 7.15 18.57
N ALA A 196 -10.90 6.52 17.47
CA ALA A 196 -9.51 6.09 17.29
C ALA A 196 -8.52 7.26 17.33
N VAL A 197 -8.86 8.41 16.76
CA VAL A 197 -8.01 9.62 16.79
C VAL A 197 -7.89 10.16 18.21
N LYS A 198 -8.99 10.28 18.95
CA LYS A 198 -8.99 10.70 20.37
C LYS A 198 -8.16 9.78 21.25
N ALA A 199 -8.14 8.49 20.92
CA ALA A 199 -7.37 7.48 21.65
C ALA A 199 -5.90 7.40 21.21
N GLY A 200 -5.48 8.18 20.19
CA GLY A 200 -4.12 8.11 19.63
C GLY A 200 -3.86 6.81 18.87
N GLN A 201 -4.90 6.13 18.38
CA GLN A 201 -4.82 4.82 17.73
C GLN A 201 -4.83 4.98 16.20
N VAL A 202 -3.92 5.78 15.69
CA VAL A 202 -3.67 5.99 14.27
C VAL A 202 -2.28 5.48 13.94
N THR A 203 -2.18 4.60 12.93
CA THR A 203 -0.91 4.09 12.40
C THR A 203 -0.79 4.43 10.91
N GLY A 204 0.44 4.45 10.39
CA GLY A 204 0.67 4.70 8.98
C GLY A 204 0.24 3.51 8.12
N TRP A 205 -0.22 3.81 6.91
CA TRP A 205 -0.49 2.83 5.88
C TRP A 205 0.22 3.19 4.58
N SER A 206 1.11 2.31 4.13
CA SER A 206 1.75 2.46 2.82
C SER A 206 0.87 1.78 1.77
N SER A 207 -0.04 2.54 1.15
CA SER A 207 -0.99 2.02 0.15
C SER A 207 -0.31 1.58 -1.16
N GLU A 208 0.94 1.99 -1.35
CA GLU A 208 1.83 1.55 -2.44
C GLU A 208 3.09 0.90 -1.85
N PRO A 209 2.97 -0.31 -1.25
CA PRO A 209 4.09 -0.92 -0.56
C PRO A 209 5.18 -1.40 -1.54
N ARG A 210 6.40 -1.55 -1.04
CA ARG A 210 7.44 -2.25 -1.79
C ARG A 210 7.11 -3.74 -1.81
N PHE A 211 6.82 -4.29 -2.99
CA PHE A 211 6.44 -5.70 -3.17
C PHE A 211 7.63 -6.64 -3.02
N SER A 212 8.14 -6.74 -1.81
CA SER A 212 9.21 -7.66 -1.42
C SER A 212 9.04 -8.08 0.04
N TYR A 213 9.60 -9.25 0.43
CA TYR A 213 9.60 -9.70 1.82
C TYR A 213 10.21 -8.66 2.77
N ALA A 214 11.32 -8.05 2.36
CA ALA A 214 12.00 -7.01 3.15
C ALA A 214 11.17 -5.72 3.28
N GLY A 215 10.38 -5.36 2.25
CA GLY A 215 9.53 -4.17 2.26
C GLY A 215 8.23 -4.37 3.03
N ALA A 216 7.65 -5.56 2.98
CA ALA A 216 6.35 -5.84 3.59
C ALA A 216 6.43 -6.20 5.09
N ALA A 217 7.51 -6.85 5.54
CA ALA A 217 7.65 -7.26 6.94
C ALA A 217 7.52 -6.10 7.94
N PRO A 218 8.20 -4.94 7.77
CA PRO A 218 8.09 -3.81 8.69
C PRO A 218 6.66 -3.26 8.80
N LEU A 219 5.87 -3.27 7.71
CA LEU A 219 4.49 -2.78 7.70
C LEU A 219 3.58 -3.67 8.57
N MET A 220 3.78 -4.98 8.51
CA MET A 220 3.07 -5.91 9.40
C MET A 220 3.51 -5.77 10.85
N GLU A 221 4.80 -5.55 11.11
CA GLU A 221 5.34 -5.32 12.45
C GLU A 221 4.74 -4.04 13.07
N GLU A 222 4.58 -2.98 12.28
CA GLU A 222 3.95 -1.74 12.70
C GLU A 222 2.46 -1.93 13.03
N LEU A 223 1.71 -2.58 12.14
CA LEU A 223 0.30 -2.89 12.38
C LEU A 223 0.12 -3.82 13.60
N THR A 224 1.02 -4.80 13.78
CA THR A 224 1.02 -5.68 14.95
C THR A 224 1.12 -4.87 16.24
N LYS A 225 2.06 -3.93 16.31
CA LYS A 225 2.21 -3.05 17.48
C LYS A 225 0.97 -2.18 17.71
N ALA A 226 0.41 -1.62 16.62
CA ALA A 226 -0.80 -0.81 16.71
C ALA A 226 -1.96 -1.62 17.30
N ILE A 227 -2.19 -2.85 16.82
CA ILE A 227 -3.26 -3.73 17.32
C ILE A 227 -2.98 -4.13 18.79
N GLN A 228 -1.74 -4.51 19.14
CA GLN A 228 -1.40 -4.94 20.50
C GLN A 228 -1.63 -3.84 21.55
N ASN A 229 -1.41 -2.58 21.19
CA ASN A 229 -1.55 -1.43 22.09
C ASN A 229 -2.96 -0.80 22.05
N ALA A 230 -3.79 -1.17 21.10
CA ALA A 230 -5.09 -0.58 20.92
C ALA A 230 -6.09 -1.03 22.01
N LYS A 231 -7.01 -0.14 22.32
CA LYS A 231 -8.21 -0.39 23.15
C LYS A 231 -9.44 -0.35 22.26
N LYS A 232 -10.48 -1.06 22.63
CA LYS A 232 -11.81 -0.89 22.01
C LYS A 232 -12.36 0.46 22.36
N VAL A 233 -12.62 1.30 21.37
CA VAL A 233 -13.09 2.68 21.49
C VAL A 233 -14.25 2.99 20.56
N ALA A 234 -14.62 2.04 19.70
CA ALA A 234 -15.66 2.13 18.67
C ALA A 234 -16.81 1.17 18.95
#